data_b3fc2aab9f3c53a55bb50e9ef18311ef
#
_entry.id   b3fc2aab9f3c53a55bb50e9ef18311ef
#
_cell.length_a   1.000
_cell.length_b   1.000
_cell.length_c   1.000
_cell.angle_alpha   90.00
_cell.angle_beta   90.00
_cell.angle_gamma   90.00
#
_symmetry.space_group_name_H-M   'P 1'
#
loop_
_entity.id
_entity.type
_entity.pdbx_description
1 polymer ?
#
loop_
_entity_poly.entity_id
_entity_poly.type
_entity_poly.pdbx_seq_one_letter_code
_entity_poly.pdbx_strand_id
1 'polypeptide(L)'
;MAAKVEPAVTAGVASLAARDLLRGIRRHGRVLAALPHAIYLEFADAVPEPRVIAVSPPDAIRLPNAIITRPWQTPPAVLGAAQAECWAGGSRVLACGLDIRIVRWWDPSPVFGPLSRARLDHGAGVLSKLYAAPEHAPGLPGHDGPGRLAACCASGDLADAVEAAEHLVGLGPGLVPSGDSVVSGVLLALRLLGGAISGGTRAVWLANWLSASVTCDAVQRTTALAASLLHLSLIHI
;
A
#
# COMPACT_ATOMS: atom_id res chain seq x y z
N MET A 1 9.06 -18.80 38.14
CA MET A 1 8.24 -19.19 36.99
C MET A 1 7.23 -18.06 36.75
N ALA A 2 7.44 -17.17 35.79
CA ALA A 2 6.44 -16.17 35.44
C ALA A 2 5.29 -16.87 34.70
N ALA A 3 4.06 -16.73 35.17
CA ALA A 3 2.88 -17.25 34.50
C ALA A 3 2.83 -16.66 33.09
N LYS A 4 2.82 -17.53 32.09
CA LYS A 4 2.64 -17.16 30.68
C LYS A 4 1.19 -16.67 30.53
N VAL A 5 0.99 -15.36 30.64
CA VAL A 5 -0.33 -14.76 30.39
C VAL A 5 -0.66 -15.02 28.94
N GLU A 6 -1.64 -15.87 28.66
CA GLU A 6 -2.13 -16.03 27.27
C GLU A 6 -2.69 -14.69 26.78
N PRO A 7 -2.29 -14.24 25.57
CA PRO A 7 -2.78 -12.99 25.05
C PRO A 7 -4.30 -13.06 24.86
N ALA A 8 -5.02 -12.04 25.32
CA ALA A 8 -6.45 -11.95 25.12
C ALA A 8 -6.77 -11.85 23.63
N VAL A 9 -7.67 -12.69 23.14
CA VAL A 9 -8.08 -12.69 21.73
C VAL A 9 -8.80 -11.37 21.39
N THR A 10 -8.30 -10.67 20.40
CA THR A 10 -8.84 -9.41 19.91
C THR A 10 -9.54 -9.60 18.56
N ALA A 11 -10.73 -9.02 18.38
CA ALA A 11 -11.40 -9.01 17.09
C ALA A 11 -10.72 -8.06 16.12
N GLY A 12 -10.53 -8.51 14.87
CA GLY A 12 -9.98 -7.73 13.77
C GLY A 12 -10.91 -7.67 12.57
N VAL A 13 -10.87 -6.53 11.86
CA VAL A 13 -11.56 -6.31 10.59
C VAL A 13 -10.49 -6.20 9.51
N ALA A 14 -10.38 -7.19 8.63
CA ALA A 14 -9.29 -7.28 7.65
C ALA A 14 -9.72 -6.81 6.26
N SER A 15 -8.76 -6.29 5.51
CA SER A 15 -8.93 -6.00 4.09
C SER A 15 -9.16 -7.26 3.27
N LEU A 16 -10.04 -7.19 2.28
CA LEU A 16 -10.22 -8.24 1.27
C LEU A 16 -8.93 -8.51 0.49
N ALA A 17 -8.08 -7.52 0.31
CA ALA A 17 -6.80 -7.68 -0.36
C ALA A 17 -5.86 -8.67 0.37
N ALA A 18 -5.97 -8.81 1.69
CA ALA A 18 -5.19 -9.76 2.48
C ALA A 18 -5.89 -11.11 2.70
N ARG A 19 -7.01 -11.36 2.01
CA ARG A 19 -7.89 -12.50 2.29
C ARG A 19 -7.21 -13.85 2.11
N ASP A 20 -6.47 -14.03 1.03
CA ASP A 20 -5.86 -15.31 0.70
C ASP A 20 -4.76 -15.68 1.70
N LEU A 21 -3.95 -14.70 2.09
CA LEU A 21 -2.96 -14.88 3.15
C LEU A 21 -3.63 -15.24 4.49
N LEU A 22 -4.66 -14.50 4.87
CA LEU A 22 -5.28 -14.62 6.19
C LEU A 22 -6.19 -15.83 6.34
N ARG A 23 -6.85 -16.29 5.26
CA ARG A 23 -7.68 -17.50 5.26
C ARG A 23 -6.92 -18.77 4.95
N GLY A 24 -5.77 -18.63 4.30
CA GLY A 24 -4.93 -19.75 3.89
C GLY A 24 -4.35 -20.56 5.04
N ILE A 25 -3.42 -21.42 4.69
CA ILE A 25 -2.63 -22.19 5.66
C ILE A 25 -1.85 -21.24 6.57
N ARG A 26 -1.60 -21.69 7.80
CA ARG A 26 -0.80 -20.92 8.76
C ARG A 26 0.63 -20.76 8.23
N ARG A 27 1.06 -19.51 8.11
CA ARG A 27 2.40 -19.13 7.65
C ARG A 27 3.17 -18.45 8.76
N HIS A 28 4.44 -18.72 8.80
CA HIS A 28 5.38 -18.00 9.65
C HIS A 28 5.81 -16.72 8.94
N GLY A 29 5.98 -15.66 9.70
CA GLY A 29 6.45 -14.37 9.23
C GLY A 29 7.28 -13.65 10.28
N ARG A 30 7.69 -12.44 9.97
CA ARG A 30 8.45 -11.57 10.87
C ARG A 30 7.81 -10.19 10.99
N VAL A 31 8.06 -9.53 12.10
CA VAL A 31 7.69 -8.14 12.30
C VAL A 31 8.72 -7.26 11.59
N LEU A 32 8.31 -6.56 10.52
CA LEU A 32 9.15 -5.58 9.83
C LEU A 32 9.38 -4.33 10.67
N ALA A 33 8.29 -3.79 11.22
CA ALA A 33 8.32 -2.61 12.07
C ALA A 33 7.13 -2.61 13.03
N ALA A 34 7.36 -2.12 14.24
CA ALA A 34 6.32 -1.84 15.22
C ALA A 34 6.40 -0.36 15.59
N LEU A 35 5.39 0.40 15.17
CA LEU A 35 5.25 1.83 15.39
C LEU A 35 4.09 2.09 16.36
N PRO A 36 3.96 3.29 16.93
CA PRO A 36 2.87 3.61 17.84
C PRO A 36 1.47 3.35 17.27
N HIS A 37 1.30 3.50 15.95
CA HIS A 37 0.00 3.40 15.27
C HIS A 37 -0.07 2.31 14.19
N ALA A 38 0.97 1.48 14.03
CA ALA A 38 0.94 0.36 13.09
C ALA A 38 2.01 -0.70 13.41
N ILE A 39 1.68 -1.97 13.15
CA ILE A 39 2.64 -3.05 13.08
C ILE A 39 2.62 -3.56 11.65
N TYR A 40 3.80 -3.72 11.04
CA TYR A 40 3.95 -4.29 9.71
C TYR A 40 4.53 -5.69 9.82
N LEU A 41 3.80 -6.66 9.26
CA LEU A 41 4.13 -8.09 9.32
C LEU A 41 4.45 -8.58 7.92
N GLU A 42 5.61 -9.19 7.73
CA GLU A 42 6.04 -9.75 6.46
C GLU A 42 5.94 -11.27 6.46
N PHE A 43 5.41 -11.82 5.37
CA PHE A 43 5.29 -13.24 5.07
C PHE A 43 5.95 -13.49 3.72
N ALA A 44 7.26 -13.66 3.71
CA ALA A 44 8.08 -13.71 2.48
C ALA A 44 7.62 -14.77 1.48
N ASP A 45 7.07 -15.88 1.95
CA ASP A 45 6.58 -17.00 1.14
C ASP A 45 5.11 -16.82 0.71
N ALA A 46 4.50 -15.66 0.98
CA ALA A 46 3.12 -15.43 0.57
C ALA A 46 3.01 -15.20 -0.94
N VAL A 47 2.20 -16.02 -1.58
CA VAL A 47 1.83 -15.90 -2.99
C VAL A 47 0.34 -16.20 -3.06
N PRO A 48 -0.48 -15.38 -3.71
CA PRO A 48 -0.15 -14.06 -4.28
C PRO A 48 0.10 -12.98 -3.21
N GLU A 49 0.52 -11.79 -3.67
CA GLU A 49 0.58 -10.60 -2.82
C GLU A 49 -0.79 -10.29 -2.17
N PRO A 50 -0.80 -9.64 -0.98
CA PRO A 50 0.33 -8.95 -0.34
C PRO A 50 1.18 -9.88 0.53
N ARG A 51 2.51 -9.69 0.48
CA ARG A 51 3.44 -10.32 1.44
C ARG A 51 3.52 -9.57 2.75
N VAL A 52 3.15 -8.30 2.76
CA VAL A 52 3.13 -7.49 3.97
C VAL A 52 1.69 -7.14 4.31
N ILE A 53 1.32 -7.32 5.58
CA ILE A 53 0.07 -6.81 6.14
C ILE A 53 0.35 -5.80 7.23
N ALA A 54 -0.51 -4.79 7.34
CA ALA A 54 -0.50 -3.84 8.43
C ALA A 54 -1.53 -4.24 9.49
N VAL A 55 -1.18 -4.09 10.76
CA VAL A 55 -2.14 -4.16 11.88
C VAL A 55 -2.18 -2.79 12.52
N SER A 56 -3.35 -2.19 12.65
CA SER A 56 -3.49 -0.83 13.15
C SER A 56 -4.75 -0.62 13.99
N PRO A 57 -4.74 0.35 14.90
CA PRO A 57 -5.95 0.81 15.60
C PRO A 57 -6.87 1.60 14.64
N PRO A 58 -8.11 1.90 15.03
CA PRO A 58 -9.11 2.50 14.13
C PRO A 58 -8.82 3.93 13.69
N ASP A 59 -8.02 4.65 14.47
CA ASP A 59 -7.62 6.05 14.26
C ASP A 59 -6.38 6.22 13.39
N ALA A 60 -5.71 5.11 13.04
CA ALA A 60 -4.57 5.12 12.14
C ALA A 60 -4.99 5.20 10.66
N ILE A 61 -4.04 5.57 9.80
CA ILE A 61 -4.23 5.54 8.35
C ILE A 61 -4.55 4.10 7.92
N ARG A 62 -5.65 3.96 7.21
CA ARG A 62 -6.12 2.67 6.72
C ARG A 62 -5.45 2.32 5.41
N LEU A 63 -4.44 1.45 5.47
CA LEU A 63 -3.78 0.93 4.27
C LEU A 63 -4.62 -0.17 3.61
N PRO A 64 -4.51 -0.38 2.29
CA PRO A 64 -5.28 -1.38 1.55
C PRO A 64 -5.03 -2.84 1.99
N ASN A 65 -3.91 -3.11 2.66
CA ASN A 65 -3.53 -4.40 3.25
C ASN A 65 -3.71 -4.46 4.77
N ALA A 66 -4.56 -3.60 5.35
CA ALA A 66 -4.65 -3.46 6.80
C ALA A 66 -5.66 -4.42 7.46
N ILE A 67 -5.32 -4.78 8.70
CA ILE A 67 -6.22 -5.33 9.70
C ILE A 67 -6.45 -4.25 10.75
N ILE A 68 -7.70 -3.82 10.91
CA ILE A 68 -8.09 -2.84 11.91
C ILE A 68 -8.52 -3.58 13.18
N THR A 69 -7.90 -3.25 14.31
CA THR A 69 -8.20 -3.81 15.63
C THR A 69 -8.93 -2.78 16.50
N ARG A 70 -9.16 -3.13 17.76
CA ARG A 70 -9.54 -2.15 18.78
C ARG A 70 -8.36 -1.22 19.10
N PRO A 71 -8.60 -0.03 19.69
CA PRO A 71 -7.54 0.82 20.19
C PRO A 71 -6.58 0.05 21.11
N TRP A 72 -5.30 0.32 20.98
CA TRP A 72 -4.28 -0.32 21.80
C TRP A 72 -4.14 0.41 23.14
N GLN A 73 -4.14 -0.33 24.23
CA GLN A 73 -3.86 0.24 25.55
C GLN A 73 -2.37 0.56 25.72
N THR A 74 -1.51 -0.28 25.13
CA THR A 74 -0.05 -0.08 25.11
C THR A 74 0.41 -0.19 23.66
N PRO A 75 1.11 0.83 23.12
CA PRO A 75 1.65 0.76 21.77
C PRO A 75 2.62 -0.42 21.61
N PRO A 76 2.50 -1.21 20.54
CA PRO A 76 3.38 -2.38 20.31
C PRO A 76 4.86 -2.04 20.19
N ALA A 77 5.19 -0.80 19.79
CA ALA A 77 6.57 -0.31 19.72
C ALA A 77 7.31 -0.40 21.07
N VAL A 78 6.58 -0.31 22.19
CA VAL A 78 7.15 -0.41 23.56
C VAL A 78 7.57 -1.85 23.89
N LEU A 79 7.06 -2.86 23.15
CA LEU A 79 7.30 -4.27 23.41
C LEU A 79 8.58 -4.81 22.74
N GLY A 80 9.42 -3.99 22.13
CA GLY A 80 10.71 -4.41 21.54
C GLY A 80 10.54 -5.39 20.37
N ALA A 81 9.46 -5.28 19.60
CA ALA A 81 8.96 -6.31 18.72
C ALA A 81 9.59 -6.33 17.30
N ALA A 82 10.54 -5.46 16.98
CA ALA A 82 11.20 -5.50 15.67
C ALA A 82 11.95 -6.83 15.49
N GLN A 83 11.71 -7.50 14.35
CA GLN A 83 12.21 -8.84 14.00
C GLN A 83 11.63 -10.01 14.83
N ALA A 84 10.64 -9.77 15.70
CA ALA A 84 9.95 -10.85 16.37
C ALA A 84 9.18 -11.74 15.38
N GLU A 85 9.04 -12.99 15.71
CA GLU A 85 8.24 -13.93 14.92
C GLU A 85 6.76 -13.57 14.97
N CYS A 86 6.07 -13.78 13.86
CA CYS A 86 4.63 -13.67 13.77
C CYS A 86 4.03 -14.82 12.95
N TRP A 87 2.72 -14.97 13.03
CA TRP A 87 1.97 -16.01 12.33
C TRP A 87 0.68 -15.45 11.78
N ALA A 88 0.32 -15.86 10.56
CA ALA A 88 -0.98 -15.57 9.95
C ALA A 88 -1.55 -16.80 9.25
N GLY A 89 -2.86 -16.94 9.24
CA GLY A 89 -3.60 -18.02 8.57
C GLY A 89 -4.75 -18.53 9.43
N GLY A 90 -5.70 -19.26 8.82
CA GLY A 90 -6.90 -19.74 9.50
C GLY A 90 -7.75 -18.63 10.13
N SER A 91 -7.77 -17.43 9.50
CA SER A 91 -8.44 -16.23 10.01
C SER A 91 -7.90 -15.72 11.36
N ARG A 92 -6.62 -15.91 11.61
CA ARG A 92 -5.96 -15.50 12.86
C ARG A 92 -4.58 -14.94 12.57
N VAL A 93 -4.16 -13.95 13.37
CA VAL A 93 -2.82 -13.36 13.36
C VAL A 93 -2.28 -13.30 14.77
N LEU A 94 -1.04 -13.75 14.95
CA LEU A 94 -0.30 -13.70 16.20
C LEU A 94 0.95 -12.87 15.99
N ALA A 95 1.07 -11.73 16.66
CA ALA A 95 2.24 -10.86 16.53
C ALA A 95 2.33 -9.91 17.74
N CYS A 96 3.53 -9.63 18.23
CA CYS A 96 3.78 -8.65 19.28
C CYS A 96 2.89 -8.83 20.52
N GLY A 97 2.64 -10.06 20.94
CA GLY A 97 1.74 -10.35 22.07
C GLY A 97 0.24 -10.14 21.78
N LEU A 98 -0.11 -9.78 20.54
CA LEU A 98 -1.50 -9.71 20.10
C LEU A 98 -1.92 -11.03 19.48
N ASP A 99 -3.14 -11.44 19.81
CA ASP A 99 -3.85 -12.56 19.20
C ASP A 99 -5.11 -12.01 18.53
N ILE A 100 -5.09 -11.93 17.20
CA ILE A 100 -6.13 -11.25 16.43
C ILE A 100 -6.93 -12.28 15.66
N ARG A 101 -8.24 -12.35 15.93
CA ARG A 101 -9.19 -13.16 15.17
C ARG A 101 -9.92 -12.29 14.16
N ILE A 102 -9.85 -12.63 12.87
CA ILE A 102 -10.55 -11.91 11.80
C ILE A 102 -12.03 -12.28 11.85
N VAL A 103 -12.87 -11.30 12.13
CA VAL A 103 -14.32 -11.48 12.29
C VAL A 103 -15.12 -10.82 11.16
N ARG A 104 -14.53 -9.84 10.45
CA ARG A 104 -15.17 -9.11 9.34
C ARG A 104 -14.13 -8.77 8.28
N TRP A 105 -14.62 -8.50 7.07
CA TRP A 105 -13.82 -8.06 5.94
C TRP A 105 -14.33 -6.72 5.44
N TRP A 106 -13.44 -5.90 4.92
CA TRP A 106 -13.75 -4.65 4.26
C TRP A 106 -13.08 -4.58 2.89
N ASP A 107 -13.75 -3.92 1.95
CA ASP A 107 -13.24 -3.75 0.59
C ASP A 107 -12.35 -2.49 0.55
N PRO A 108 -11.06 -2.62 0.17
CA PRO A 108 -10.18 -1.47 0.01
C PRO A 108 -10.42 -0.67 -1.26
N SER A 109 -11.24 -1.17 -2.19
CA SER A 109 -11.52 -0.51 -3.46
C SER A 109 -12.20 0.84 -3.23
N PRO A 110 -11.71 1.93 -3.84
CA PRO A 110 -12.33 3.23 -3.71
C PRO A 110 -13.68 3.24 -4.45
N VAL A 111 -14.68 3.80 -3.82
CA VAL A 111 -16.01 3.97 -4.42
C VAL A 111 -16.06 5.33 -5.13
N PHE A 112 -16.15 5.30 -6.46
CA PHE A 112 -16.34 6.51 -7.26
C PHE A 112 -17.81 6.67 -7.67
N GLY A 113 -18.28 7.92 -7.64
CA GLY A 113 -19.49 8.29 -8.34
C GLY A 113 -19.28 8.32 -9.86
N PRO A 114 -20.29 8.73 -10.64
CA PRO A 114 -20.16 8.83 -12.10
C PRO A 114 -18.96 9.72 -12.47
N LEU A 115 -17.98 9.15 -13.18
CA LEU A 115 -16.80 9.86 -13.66
C LEU A 115 -17.10 10.50 -15.01
N SER A 116 -16.63 11.74 -15.18
CA SER A 116 -16.64 12.46 -16.46
C SER A 116 -15.40 13.31 -16.57
N ARG A 117 -15.02 13.67 -17.79
CA ARG A 117 -13.89 14.56 -18.06
C ARG A 117 -14.01 15.87 -17.28
N ALA A 118 -15.17 16.51 -17.29
CA ALA A 118 -15.38 17.79 -16.59
C ALA A 118 -15.19 17.66 -15.07
N ARG A 119 -15.62 16.54 -14.46
CA ARG A 119 -15.38 16.27 -13.04
C ARG A 119 -13.91 16.04 -12.72
N LEU A 120 -13.19 15.34 -13.59
CA LEU A 120 -11.73 15.14 -13.44
C LEU A 120 -10.98 16.46 -13.54
N ASP A 121 -11.29 17.30 -14.56
CA ASP A 121 -10.67 18.61 -14.74
C ASP A 121 -10.94 19.52 -13.54
N HIS A 122 -12.18 19.51 -13.02
CA HIS A 122 -12.52 20.25 -11.81
C HIS A 122 -11.72 19.74 -10.59
N GLY A 123 -11.69 18.42 -10.36
CA GLY A 123 -10.96 17.81 -9.24
C GLY A 123 -9.46 18.11 -9.32
N ALA A 124 -8.86 17.99 -10.49
CA ALA A 124 -7.46 18.34 -10.72
C ALA A 124 -7.17 19.81 -10.39
N GLY A 125 -8.07 20.73 -10.79
CA GLY A 125 -7.96 22.15 -10.45
C GLY A 125 -8.06 22.43 -8.95
N VAL A 126 -8.90 21.70 -8.21
CA VAL A 126 -8.98 21.78 -6.75
C VAL A 126 -7.70 21.26 -6.10
N LEU A 127 -7.21 20.08 -6.52
CA LEU A 127 -5.97 19.51 -6.00
C LEU A 127 -4.77 20.42 -6.25
N SER A 128 -4.64 20.98 -7.46
CA SER A 128 -3.55 21.91 -7.78
C SER A 128 -3.52 23.14 -6.87
N LYS A 129 -4.68 23.65 -6.47
CA LYS A 129 -4.77 24.78 -5.52
C LYS A 129 -4.40 24.37 -4.09
N LEU A 130 -4.85 23.19 -3.65
CA LEU A 130 -4.57 22.66 -2.30
C LEU A 130 -3.08 22.35 -2.10
N TYR A 131 -2.43 21.82 -3.14
CA TYR A 131 -1.02 21.40 -3.08
C TYR A 131 -0.05 22.43 -3.68
N ALA A 132 -0.50 23.64 -3.98
CA ALA A 132 0.39 24.72 -4.47
C ALA A 132 1.34 25.25 -3.39
N ALA A 133 1.05 25.00 -2.11
CA ALA A 133 1.89 25.45 -1.01
C ALA A 133 3.18 24.63 -0.88
N PRO A 134 4.34 25.26 -0.59
CA PRO A 134 5.62 24.56 -0.50
C PRO A 134 5.67 23.41 0.50
N GLU A 135 4.89 23.49 1.59
CA GLU A 135 4.76 22.45 2.60
C GLU A 135 4.16 21.14 2.09
N HIS A 136 3.49 21.18 0.95
CA HIS A 136 2.91 20.01 0.28
C HIS A 136 3.78 19.50 -0.87
N ALA A 137 5.01 20.03 -1.01
CA ALA A 137 5.92 19.51 -2.03
C ALA A 137 6.16 18.00 -1.84
N PRO A 138 6.21 17.23 -2.94
CA PRO A 138 6.57 15.82 -2.86
C PRO A 138 7.88 15.65 -2.11
N GLY A 139 8.00 14.61 -1.27
CA GLY A 139 9.20 14.30 -0.50
C GLY A 139 10.44 13.92 -1.36
N LEU A 140 10.56 14.48 -2.54
CA LEU A 140 11.62 14.31 -3.53
C LEU A 140 12.16 15.68 -3.97
N PRO A 141 12.72 16.50 -3.06
CA PRO A 141 13.20 17.83 -3.41
C PRO A 141 14.33 17.76 -4.46
N GLY A 142 14.21 18.58 -5.50
CA GLY A 142 15.20 18.64 -6.59
C GLY A 142 15.13 17.51 -7.62
N HIS A 143 14.17 16.58 -7.49
CA HIS A 143 13.95 15.54 -8.49
C HIS A 143 12.85 15.94 -9.47
N ASP A 144 13.17 15.85 -10.77
CA ASP A 144 12.24 16.05 -11.88
C ASP A 144 11.44 14.78 -12.26
N GLY A 145 11.79 13.63 -11.64
CA GLY A 145 11.21 12.32 -11.92
C GLY A 145 9.68 12.28 -11.96
N PRO A 146 8.95 12.83 -10.97
CA PRO A 146 7.49 12.89 -11.01
C PRO A 146 6.95 13.66 -12.22
N GLY A 147 7.57 14.80 -12.57
CA GLY A 147 7.20 15.60 -13.74
C GLY A 147 7.49 14.86 -15.05
N ARG A 148 8.64 14.19 -15.15
CA ARG A 148 9.02 13.37 -16.32
C ARG A 148 8.01 12.23 -16.50
N LEU A 149 7.69 11.47 -15.45
CA LEU A 149 6.69 10.40 -15.51
C LEU A 149 5.34 10.91 -15.96
N ALA A 150 4.87 12.04 -15.42
CA ALA A 150 3.60 12.65 -15.81
C ALA A 150 3.60 13.07 -17.29
N ALA A 151 4.68 13.67 -17.79
CA ALA A 151 4.83 14.07 -19.19
C ALA A 151 4.81 12.86 -20.13
N CYS A 152 5.53 11.80 -19.82
CA CYS A 152 5.57 10.56 -20.60
C CYS A 152 4.19 9.86 -20.61
N CYS A 153 3.48 9.86 -19.48
CA CYS A 153 2.11 9.34 -19.41
C CYS A 153 1.15 10.18 -20.28
N ALA A 154 1.30 11.51 -20.31
CA ALA A 154 0.46 12.39 -21.11
C ALA A 154 0.70 12.23 -22.61
N SER A 155 1.97 12.10 -23.05
CA SER A 155 2.33 11.82 -24.45
C SER A 155 1.99 10.38 -24.87
N GLY A 156 1.89 9.46 -23.90
CA GLY A 156 1.71 8.03 -24.09
C GLY A 156 2.98 7.34 -24.61
N ASP A 157 4.14 7.91 -24.31
CA ASP A 157 5.43 7.25 -24.55
C ASP A 157 5.67 6.20 -23.48
N LEU A 158 5.49 4.93 -23.86
CA LEU A 158 5.61 3.82 -22.94
C LEU A 158 7.05 3.60 -22.48
N ALA A 159 8.02 3.69 -23.38
CA ALA A 159 9.42 3.38 -23.05
C ALA A 159 9.96 4.38 -22.03
N ASP A 160 9.78 5.66 -22.29
CA ASP A 160 10.18 6.73 -21.38
C ASP A 160 9.39 6.75 -20.08
N ALA A 161 8.09 6.38 -20.13
CA ALA A 161 7.27 6.25 -18.92
C ALA A 161 7.74 5.10 -18.01
N VAL A 162 8.11 3.96 -18.59
CA VAL A 162 8.69 2.81 -17.84
C VAL A 162 10.01 3.24 -17.22
N GLU A 163 10.93 3.83 -17.98
CA GLU A 163 12.21 4.29 -17.45
C GLU A 163 12.04 5.30 -16.32
N ALA A 164 11.16 6.30 -16.50
CA ALA A 164 10.87 7.30 -15.47
C ALA A 164 10.26 6.67 -14.19
N ALA A 165 9.35 5.70 -14.33
CA ALA A 165 8.76 5.00 -13.20
C ALA A 165 9.81 4.14 -12.46
N GLU A 166 10.63 3.41 -13.19
CA GLU A 166 11.69 2.60 -12.63
C GLU A 166 12.73 3.43 -11.84
N HIS A 167 13.06 4.63 -12.31
CA HIS A 167 13.95 5.53 -11.55
C HIS A 167 13.33 6.07 -10.26
N LEU A 168 12.01 6.07 -10.15
CA LEU A 168 11.30 6.51 -8.95
C LEU A 168 11.17 5.39 -7.90
N VAL A 169 11.12 4.13 -8.32
CA VAL A 169 10.95 2.99 -7.38
C VAL A 169 12.11 2.95 -6.38
N GLY A 170 11.78 2.94 -5.10
CA GLY A 170 12.73 2.94 -3.99
C GLY A 170 13.36 4.30 -3.69
N LEU A 171 12.99 5.36 -4.40
CA LEU A 171 13.57 6.69 -4.21
C LEU A 171 12.93 7.40 -3.01
N GLY A 172 13.75 7.76 -2.05
CA GLY A 172 13.35 8.45 -0.82
C GLY A 172 13.49 7.60 0.44
N PRO A 173 13.44 8.22 1.62
CA PRO A 173 13.59 7.52 2.90
C PRO A 173 12.29 6.85 3.36
N GLY A 174 12.43 5.95 4.35
CA GLY A 174 11.32 5.38 5.12
C GLY A 174 10.80 4.05 4.61
N LEU A 175 9.74 3.56 5.26
CA LEU A 175 9.11 2.27 4.94
C LEU A 175 8.32 2.29 3.63
N VAL A 176 7.86 3.45 3.21
CA VAL A 176 7.24 3.69 1.90
C VAL A 176 7.93 4.91 1.30
N PRO A 177 8.96 4.70 0.47
CA PRO A 177 9.65 5.77 -0.22
C PRO A 177 8.71 6.66 -1.03
N SER A 178 9.01 7.95 -1.11
CA SER A 178 8.16 8.92 -1.81
C SER A 178 8.00 8.60 -3.29
N GLY A 179 9.03 8.05 -3.92
CA GLY A 179 8.99 7.62 -5.32
C GLY A 179 7.98 6.51 -5.57
N ASP A 180 7.92 5.51 -4.68
CA ASP A 180 6.91 4.44 -4.75
C ASP A 180 5.49 4.98 -4.60
N SER A 181 5.31 5.98 -3.74
CA SER A 181 4.03 6.65 -3.54
C SER A 181 3.58 7.39 -4.81
N VAL A 182 4.52 8.06 -5.50
CA VAL A 182 4.26 8.73 -6.78
C VAL A 182 3.86 7.71 -7.85
N VAL A 183 4.63 6.63 -8.00
CA VAL A 183 4.34 5.57 -8.99
C VAL A 183 2.99 4.92 -8.70
N SER A 184 2.71 4.54 -7.45
CA SER A 184 1.42 3.99 -7.06
C SER A 184 0.27 4.94 -7.38
N GLY A 185 0.42 6.23 -7.08
CA GLY A 185 -0.58 7.25 -7.37
C GLY A 185 -0.87 7.39 -8.86
N VAL A 186 0.17 7.38 -9.71
CA VAL A 186 0.04 7.43 -11.16
C VAL A 186 -0.67 6.18 -11.69
N LEU A 187 -0.27 4.99 -11.25
CA LEU A 187 -0.91 3.73 -11.64
C LEU A 187 -2.40 3.72 -11.29
N LEU A 188 -2.74 4.12 -10.06
CA LEU A 188 -4.12 4.23 -9.61
C LEU A 188 -4.91 5.24 -10.44
N ALA A 189 -4.36 6.42 -10.70
CA ALA A 189 -5.02 7.44 -11.50
C ALA A 189 -5.30 6.96 -12.93
N LEU A 190 -4.31 6.39 -13.62
CA LEU A 190 -4.46 5.86 -14.97
C LEU A 190 -5.52 4.74 -15.03
N ARG A 191 -5.53 3.86 -14.03
CA ARG A 191 -6.41 2.69 -13.99
C ARG A 191 -7.85 3.05 -13.66
N LEU A 192 -8.04 3.83 -12.61
CA LEU A 192 -9.35 4.14 -12.06
C LEU A 192 -10.04 5.30 -12.78
N LEU A 193 -9.27 6.28 -13.23
CA LEU A 193 -9.78 7.51 -13.82
C LEU A 193 -9.59 7.55 -15.34
N GLY A 194 -8.67 6.76 -15.88
CA GLY A 194 -8.32 6.77 -17.29
C GLY A 194 -9.52 6.56 -18.23
N GLY A 195 -10.46 5.70 -17.86
CA GLY A 195 -11.66 5.44 -18.66
C GLY A 195 -12.58 6.65 -18.87
N ALA A 196 -12.44 7.70 -18.06
CA ALA A 196 -13.25 8.92 -18.16
C ALA A 196 -12.62 10.01 -19.05
N ILE A 197 -11.46 9.76 -19.64
CA ILE A 197 -10.77 10.68 -20.56
C ILE A 197 -10.80 10.14 -21.99
N SER A 198 -10.62 11.05 -22.97
CA SER A 198 -10.44 10.67 -24.37
C SER A 198 -9.19 9.79 -24.50
N GLY A 199 -9.33 8.62 -25.14
CA GLY A 199 -8.24 7.65 -25.21
C GLY A 199 -8.09 6.78 -23.94
N GLY A 200 -9.13 6.66 -23.13
CA GLY A 200 -9.11 5.92 -21.85
C GLY A 200 -8.58 4.51 -21.93
N THR A 201 -8.83 3.79 -23.02
CA THR A 201 -8.23 2.48 -23.28
C THR A 201 -6.69 2.54 -23.25
N ARG A 202 -6.10 3.61 -23.81
CA ARG A 202 -4.64 3.81 -23.81
C ARG A 202 -4.10 4.06 -22.40
N ALA A 203 -4.81 4.84 -21.58
CA ALA A 203 -4.42 5.08 -20.20
C ALA A 203 -4.40 3.79 -19.37
N VAL A 204 -5.43 2.96 -19.48
CA VAL A 204 -5.49 1.66 -18.82
C VAL A 204 -4.41 0.71 -19.34
N TRP A 205 -4.17 0.70 -20.67
CA TRP A 205 -3.10 -0.08 -21.28
C TRP A 205 -1.72 0.34 -20.76
N LEU A 206 -1.45 1.65 -20.70
CA LEU A 206 -0.21 2.19 -20.14
C LEU A 206 -0.04 1.78 -18.67
N ALA A 207 -1.10 1.88 -17.85
CA ALA A 207 -1.07 1.44 -16.46
C ALA A 207 -0.70 -0.05 -16.33
N ASN A 208 -1.21 -0.91 -17.19
CA ASN A 208 -0.90 -2.35 -17.16
C ASN A 208 0.58 -2.63 -17.47
N TRP A 209 1.15 -1.95 -18.46
CA TRP A 209 2.57 -2.11 -18.81
C TRP A 209 3.50 -1.53 -17.74
N LEU A 210 3.24 -0.30 -17.28
CA LEU A 210 4.00 0.30 -16.19
C LEU A 210 3.97 -0.59 -14.95
N SER A 211 2.82 -1.13 -14.64
CA SER A 211 2.67 -1.97 -13.48
C SER A 211 3.48 -3.26 -13.59
N ALA A 212 3.44 -3.92 -14.75
CA ALA A 212 4.22 -5.15 -14.97
C ALA A 212 5.73 -4.88 -14.83
N SER A 213 6.21 -3.74 -15.36
CA SER A 213 7.61 -3.35 -15.24
C SER A 213 8.01 -3.08 -13.79
N VAL A 214 7.29 -2.18 -13.09
CA VAL A 214 7.70 -1.77 -11.74
C VAL A 214 7.53 -2.84 -10.67
N THR A 215 6.71 -3.87 -10.91
CA THR A 215 6.48 -4.93 -9.93
C THR A 215 7.32 -6.17 -10.13
N CYS A 216 7.90 -6.39 -11.32
CA CYS A 216 8.62 -7.63 -11.60
C CYS A 216 9.82 -7.84 -10.67
N ASP A 217 10.49 -6.77 -10.24
CA ASP A 217 11.64 -6.78 -9.34
C ASP A 217 11.49 -5.84 -8.13
N ALA A 218 10.27 -5.38 -7.84
CA ALA A 218 10.00 -4.41 -6.78
C ALA A 218 10.61 -4.80 -5.42
N VAL A 219 10.57 -6.09 -5.06
CA VAL A 219 11.12 -6.60 -3.79
C VAL A 219 12.64 -6.37 -3.67
N GLN A 220 13.35 -6.25 -4.80
CA GLN A 220 14.78 -6.00 -4.83
C GLN A 220 15.12 -4.52 -4.84
N ARG A 221 14.19 -3.67 -5.28
CA ARG A 221 14.41 -2.24 -5.52
C ARG A 221 13.86 -1.34 -4.43
N THR A 222 12.86 -1.80 -3.71
CA THR A 222 12.25 -1.02 -2.64
C THR A 222 11.99 -1.85 -1.39
N THR A 223 11.38 -1.27 -0.38
CA THR A 223 11.05 -1.96 0.86
C THR A 223 9.96 -3.01 0.63
N ALA A 224 9.92 -4.05 1.46
CA ALA A 224 8.89 -5.08 1.36
C ALA A 224 7.46 -4.52 1.47
N LEU A 225 7.26 -3.49 2.31
CA LEU A 225 5.96 -2.82 2.43
C LEU A 225 5.60 -2.07 1.14
N ALA A 226 6.52 -1.27 0.60
CA ALA A 226 6.27 -0.51 -0.61
C ALA A 226 6.05 -1.44 -1.82
N ALA A 227 6.83 -2.51 -1.94
CA ALA A 227 6.63 -3.53 -2.97
C ALA A 227 5.23 -4.15 -2.89
N SER A 228 4.76 -4.53 -1.70
CA SER A 228 3.39 -5.03 -1.50
C SER A 228 2.33 -3.98 -1.86
N LEU A 229 2.53 -2.71 -1.53
CA LEU A 229 1.59 -1.64 -1.89
C LEU A 229 1.58 -1.36 -3.40
N LEU A 230 2.74 -1.40 -4.08
CA LEU A 230 2.82 -1.35 -5.54
C LEU A 230 2.00 -2.47 -6.17
N HIS A 231 2.17 -3.71 -5.75
CA HIS A 231 1.37 -4.84 -6.23
C HIS A 231 -0.14 -4.64 -5.98
N LEU A 232 -0.52 -4.16 -4.80
CA LEU A 232 -1.93 -3.92 -4.48
C LEU A 232 -2.56 -2.83 -5.32
N SER A 233 -1.81 -1.81 -5.72
CA SER A 233 -2.29 -0.79 -6.67
C SER A 233 -2.67 -1.35 -8.04
N LEU A 234 -2.29 -2.61 -8.33
CA LEU A 234 -2.55 -3.32 -9.57
C LEU A 234 -3.76 -4.25 -9.53
N ILE A 235 -3.99 -4.92 -8.40
CA ILE A 235 -4.83 -6.12 -8.35
C ILE A 235 -6.15 -5.85 -7.59
N HIS A 236 -6.14 -4.99 -6.59
CA HIS A 236 -7.21 -4.89 -5.60
C HIS A 236 -7.86 -3.51 -5.48
N ILE A 237 -7.52 -2.58 -6.35
CA ILE A 237 -8.13 -1.25 -6.30
C ILE A 237 -8.78 -0.91 -7.62
#